data_7ffce6d09d9008b8528b8c809f8743eb
#
_entry.id   7ffce6d09d9008b8528b8c809f8743eb
#
_cell.length_a   1.000
_cell.length_b   1.000
_cell.length_c   1.000
_cell.angle_alpha   90.00
_cell.angle_beta   90.00
_cell.angle_gamma   90.00
#
_symmetry.space_group_name_H-M   'P 1'
#
loop_
_entity.id
_entity.type
_entity.pdbx_description
1 polymer ?
#
loop_
_entity_poly.entity_id
_entity_poly.type
_entity_poly.pdbx_seq_one_letter_code
_entity_poly.pdbx_strand_id
1 'polypeptide(L)'
;MRHGIRRLPTLWRATRLARRWYHARFGAYPDWQVQLAADSALWQSARGAAKGGPRVLMATTIGSYAHGITLESTVAAALTFRGAEVHALLCDAVMTACAE
;
A
#
# COMPACT_ATOMS: atom_id res chain seq x y z
N MET A 1 -19.32 -24.63 -26.23
CA MET A 1 -18.67 -23.40 -26.77
C MET A 1 -18.59 -22.37 -25.67
N ARG A 2 -17.43 -22.20 -25.05
CA ARG A 2 -17.21 -21.18 -24.04
C ARG A 2 -16.56 -19.98 -24.74
N HIS A 3 -17.35 -18.96 -25.05
CA HIS A 3 -16.82 -17.70 -25.51
C HIS A 3 -16.12 -17.01 -24.30
N GLY A 4 -14.81 -17.17 -24.26
CA GLY A 4 -13.98 -16.38 -23.36
C GLY A 4 -14.09 -14.90 -23.77
N ILE A 5 -14.78 -14.13 -22.96
CA ILE A 5 -14.74 -12.67 -23.06
C ILE A 5 -13.30 -12.28 -22.76
N ARG A 6 -12.52 -12.01 -23.80
CA ARG A 6 -11.23 -11.34 -23.66
C ARG A 6 -11.54 -9.95 -23.13
N ARG A 7 -11.46 -9.81 -21.82
CA ARG A 7 -11.56 -8.50 -21.18
C ARG A 7 -10.43 -7.63 -21.75
N LEU A 8 -10.83 -6.58 -22.42
CA LEU A 8 -9.90 -5.63 -23.03
C LEU A 8 -9.00 -5.07 -21.90
N PRO A 9 -7.68 -5.23 -21.97
CA PRO A 9 -6.77 -4.83 -20.90
C PRO A 9 -6.85 -3.34 -20.55
N THR A 10 -7.30 -2.53 -21.50
CA THR A 10 -7.50 -1.08 -21.32
C THR A 10 -8.68 -0.73 -20.41
N LEU A 11 -9.82 -1.43 -20.54
CA LEU A 11 -10.98 -1.22 -19.67
C LEU A 11 -10.68 -1.63 -18.22
N TRP A 12 -9.97 -2.72 -18.03
CA TRP A 12 -9.60 -3.17 -16.71
C TRP A 12 -8.62 -2.20 -16.02
N ARG A 13 -7.67 -1.63 -16.76
CA ARG A 13 -6.77 -0.58 -16.23
C ARG A 13 -7.54 0.69 -15.86
N ALA A 14 -8.49 1.12 -16.67
CA ALA A 14 -9.31 2.29 -16.39
C ALA A 14 -10.18 2.10 -15.15
N THR A 15 -10.81 0.94 -14.98
CA THR A 15 -11.62 0.63 -13.79
C THR A 15 -10.77 0.57 -12.53
N ARG A 16 -9.53 0.03 -12.60
CA ARG A 16 -8.60 0.04 -11.46
C ARG A 16 -8.20 1.45 -11.05
N LEU A 17 -7.89 2.31 -12.02
CA LEU A 17 -7.51 3.70 -11.74
C LEU A 17 -8.68 4.46 -11.12
N ALA A 18 -9.88 4.31 -11.66
CA ALA A 18 -11.10 4.92 -11.12
C ALA A 18 -11.38 4.43 -9.69
N ARG A 19 -11.22 3.14 -9.44
CA ARG A 19 -11.41 2.53 -8.11
C ARG A 19 -10.35 3.03 -7.13
N ARG A 20 -9.07 3.08 -7.54
CA ARG A 20 -7.99 3.66 -6.73
C ARG A 20 -8.26 5.11 -6.37
N TRP A 21 -8.70 5.91 -7.34
CA TRP A 21 -9.07 7.30 -7.12
C TRP A 21 -10.24 7.42 -6.14
N TYR A 22 -11.29 6.61 -6.33
CA TYR A 22 -12.44 6.57 -5.44
C TYR A 22 -12.04 6.21 -4.01
N HIS A 23 -11.26 5.15 -3.82
CA HIS A 23 -10.79 4.74 -2.50
C HIS A 23 -9.83 5.75 -1.87
N ALA A 24 -9.00 6.41 -2.64
CA ALA A 24 -8.15 7.49 -2.15
C ALA A 24 -8.97 8.70 -1.69
N ARG A 25 -10.08 8.98 -2.37
CA ARG A 25 -10.93 10.14 -2.07
C ARG A 25 -11.96 9.89 -0.96
N PHE A 26 -12.54 8.70 -0.93
CA PHE A 26 -13.67 8.35 -0.06
C PHE A 26 -13.43 7.09 0.77
N GLY A 27 -12.27 6.47 0.63
CA GLY A 27 -11.95 5.22 1.29
C GLY A 27 -11.53 5.39 2.74
N ALA A 28 -11.52 4.27 3.45
CA ALA A 28 -11.10 4.19 4.85
C ALA A 28 -9.56 4.09 5.01
N TYR A 29 -8.80 4.21 3.92
CA TYR A 29 -7.34 4.15 3.97
C TYR A 29 -6.77 5.47 4.50
N PRO A 30 -5.78 5.43 5.39
CA PRO A 30 -5.10 6.63 5.82
C PRO A 30 -4.35 7.27 4.63
N ASP A 31 -4.51 8.58 4.47
CA ASP A 31 -3.72 9.35 3.52
C ASP A 31 -2.36 9.67 4.15
N TRP A 32 -1.42 8.75 3.98
CA TRP A 32 -0.07 8.90 4.52
C TRP A 32 0.68 10.10 3.95
N GLN A 33 0.37 10.52 2.71
CA GLN A 33 1.00 11.70 2.12
C GLN A 33 0.63 12.96 2.89
N VAL A 34 -0.65 13.13 3.22
CA VAL A 34 -1.13 14.27 4.01
C VAL A 34 -0.61 14.20 5.44
N GLN A 35 -0.69 13.02 6.07
CA GLN A 35 -0.26 12.86 7.47
C GLN A 35 1.24 13.07 7.65
N LEU A 36 2.05 12.53 6.75
CA LEU A 36 3.51 12.67 6.83
C LEU A 36 4.02 14.00 6.29
N ALA A 37 3.23 14.74 5.51
CA ALA A 37 3.61 16.05 5.02
C ALA A 37 3.67 17.10 6.16
N ALA A 38 2.80 16.99 7.15
CA ALA A 38 2.78 17.87 8.31
C ALA A 38 4.09 17.78 9.12
N ASP A 39 4.67 16.57 9.21
CA ASP A 39 5.89 16.27 9.95
C ASP A 39 6.99 15.71 9.04
N SER A 40 7.11 16.25 7.82
CA SER A 40 8.00 15.70 6.79
C SER A 40 9.46 15.64 7.22
N ALA A 41 9.95 16.65 7.95
CA ALA A 41 11.32 16.67 8.45
C ALA A 41 11.57 15.53 9.47
N LEU A 42 10.63 15.31 10.37
CA LEU A 42 10.69 14.23 11.34
C LEU A 42 10.68 12.86 10.66
N TRP A 43 9.80 12.69 9.66
CA TRP A 43 9.71 11.46 8.90
C TRP A 43 11.00 11.16 8.10
N GLN A 44 11.57 12.15 7.42
CA GLN A 44 12.83 11.99 6.69
C GLN A 44 14.00 11.68 7.62
N SER A 45 14.06 12.33 8.78
CA SER A 45 15.04 12.04 9.81
C SER A 45 14.92 10.60 10.33
N ALA A 46 13.70 10.15 10.63
CA ALA A 46 13.44 8.77 11.07
C ALA A 46 13.85 7.73 10.01
N ARG A 47 13.51 7.98 8.74
CA ARG A 47 13.93 7.12 7.63
C ARG A 47 15.44 7.06 7.47
N GLY A 48 16.10 8.20 7.62
CA GLY A 48 17.57 8.27 7.56
C GLY A 48 18.21 7.47 8.70
N ALA A 49 17.71 7.62 9.91
CA ALA A 49 18.20 6.89 11.09
C ALA A 49 17.91 5.37 11.02
N ALA A 50 16.83 4.98 10.35
CA ALA A 50 16.47 3.58 10.18
C ALA A 50 17.34 2.82 9.15
N LYS A 51 18.06 3.53 8.29
CA LYS A 51 18.99 2.91 7.33
C LYS A 51 20.10 2.18 8.09
N GLY A 52 20.26 0.90 7.78
CA GLY A 52 21.25 0.04 8.46
C GLY A 52 20.78 -0.51 9.82
N GLY A 53 19.57 -0.19 10.26
CA GLY A 53 18.93 -0.82 11.40
C GLY A 53 18.44 -2.24 11.12
N PRO A 54 17.73 -2.85 12.07
CA PRO A 54 17.11 -4.15 11.86
C PRO A 54 16.17 -4.13 10.65
N ARG A 55 16.31 -5.10 9.76
CA ARG A 55 15.48 -5.21 8.56
C ARG A 55 14.20 -5.97 8.88
N VAL A 56 13.08 -5.36 8.54
CA VAL A 56 11.75 -5.95 8.72
C VAL A 56 11.05 -6.00 7.37
N LEU A 57 10.60 -7.20 6.97
CA LEU A 57 9.78 -7.39 5.78
C LEU A 57 8.31 -7.48 6.20
N MET A 58 7.51 -6.55 5.72
CA MET A 58 6.05 -6.56 5.86
C MET A 58 5.46 -7.19 4.60
N ALA A 59 5.08 -8.46 4.69
CA ALA A 59 4.44 -9.17 3.58
C ALA A 59 2.92 -8.99 3.67
N THR A 60 2.39 -8.02 2.91
CA THR A 60 0.95 -7.73 2.88
C THR A 60 0.20 -8.84 2.14
N THR A 61 -0.57 -9.61 2.88
CA THR A 61 -1.31 -10.78 2.34
C THR A 61 -2.70 -10.43 1.84
N ILE A 62 -3.31 -9.36 2.35
CA ILE A 62 -4.69 -8.96 2.03
C ILE A 62 -4.69 -7.48 1.64
N GLY A 63 -4.34 -7.20 0.39
CA GLY A 63 -4.19 -5.82 -0.11
C GLY A 63 -5.49 -5.03 -0.28
N SER A 64 -6.65 -5.69 -0.27
CA SER A 64 -7.96 -5.05 -0.42
C SER A 64 -8.69 -4.80 0.90
N TYR A 65 -8.17 -5.29 2.02
CA TYR A 65 -8.78 -5.15 3.33
C TYR A 65 -8.27 -3.88 4.03
N ALA A 66 -9.11 -2.85 4.08
CA ALA A 66 -8.73 -1.53 4.58
C ALA A 66 -8.17 -1.53 6.02
N HIS A 67 -8.77 -2.32 6.91
CA HIS A 67 -8.30 -2.41 8.29
C HIS A 67 -6.93 -3.09 8.39
N GLY A 68 -6.68 -4.11 7.57
CA GLY A 68 -5.37 -4.77 7.49
C GLY A 68 -4.29 -3.82 7.01
N ILE A 69 -4.55 -3.10 5.92
CA ILE A 69 -3.60 -2.11 5.39
C ILE A 69 -3.35 -0.98 6.38
N THR A 70 -4.38 -0.49 7.05
CA THR A 70 -4.24 0.54 8.08
C THR A 70 -3.35 0.06 9.22
N LEU A 71 -3.59 -1.16 9.72
CA LEU A 71 -2.78 -1.74 10.77
C LEU A 71 -1.32 -1.93 10.33
N GLU A 72 -1.11 -2.58 9.19
CA GLU A 72 0.23 -2.87 8.66
C GLU A 72 1.02 -1.58 8.38
N SER A 73 0.41 -0.58 7.75
CA SER A 73 1.06 0.69 7.48
C SER A 73 1.39 1.47 8.75
N THR A 74 0.52 1.43 9.76
CA THR A 74 0.77 2.03 11.06
C THR A 74 1.93 1.35 11.78
N VAL A 75 1.97 0.02 11.77
CA VAL A 75 3.08 -0.75 12.35
C VAL A 75 4.39 -0.47 11.61
N ALA A 76 4.36 -0.40 10.27
CA ALA A 76 5.52 -0.08 9.47
C ALA A 76 6.08 1.32 9.79
N ALA A 77 5.22 2.32 9.92
CA ALA A 77 5.62 3.66 10.33
C ALA A 77 6.23 3.67 11.74
N ALA A 78 5.58 3.01 12.70
CA ALA A 78 6.06 2.91 14.07
C ALA A 78 7.44 2.22 14.17
N LEU A 79 7.65 1.14 13.42
CA LEU A 79 8.93 0.45 13.35
C LEU A 79 10.02 1.33 12.76
N THR A 80 9.70 2.11 11.71
CA THR A 80 10.64 3.07 11.11
C THR A 80 11.06 4.13 12.13
N PHE A 81 10.13 4.68 12.90
CA PHE A 81 10.45 5.61 14.00
C PHE A 81 11.27 4.97 15.11
N ARG A 82 11.19 3.67 15.26
CA ARG A 82 12.03 2.88 16.22
C ARG A 82 13.38 2.47 15.65
N GLY A 83 13.72 2.90 14.45
CA GLY A 83 15.01 2.64 13.81
C GLY A 83 15.09 1.35 13.00
N ALA A 84 13.96 0.72 12.67
CA ALA A 84 13.94 -0.44 11.81
C ALA A 84 13.85 -0.05 10.33
N GLU A 85 14.63 -0.69 9.48
CA GLU A 85 14.53 -0.58 8.03
C GLU A 85 13.40 -1.47 7.52
N VAL A 86 12.24 -0.86 7.24
CA VAL A 86 11.03 -1.59 6.85
C VAL A 86 10.91 -1.67 5.33
N HIS A 87 10.74 -2.88 4.83
CA HIS A 87 10.44 -3.18 3.42
C HIS A 87 9.03 -3.75 3.32
N ALA A 88 8.21 -3.17 2.47
CA ALA A 88 6.85 -3.66 2.22
C ALA A 88 6.81 -4.46 0.92
N LEU A 89 6.32 -5.69 1.00
CA LEU A 89 6.01 -6.51 -0.17
C LEU A 89 4.53 -6.32 -0.50
N LEU A 90 4.25 -5.70 -1.63
CA LEU A 90 2.89 -5.42 -2.09
C LEU A 90 2.55 -6.29 -3.30
N CYS A 91 1.31 -6.76 -3.35
CA CYS A 91 0.77 -7.40 -4.53
C CYS A 91 0.59 -6.38 -5.65
N ASP A 92 1.15 -6.65 -6.82
CA ASP A 92 0.98 -5.81 -8.03
C ASP A 92 -0.34 -6.09 -8.77
N ALA A 93 -1.14 -7.03 -8.25
CA ALA A 93 -2.42 -7.44 -8.80
C ALA A 93 -2.36 -7.92 -10.27
N VAL A 94 -1.23 -8.53 -10.67
CA VAL A 94 -1.07 -9.11 -12.01
C VAL A 94 -1.89 -10.40 -12.15
N MET A 95 -2.11 -11.12 -11.06
CA MET A 95 -2.86 -12.37 -11.08
C MET A 95 -4.36 -12.12 -11.20
N THR A 96 -5.02 -12.91 -12.05
CA THR A 96 -6.48 -12.82 -12.27
C THR A 96 -7.33 -13.24 -11.06
N ALA A 97 -6.71 -13.89 -10.09
CA ALA A 97 -7.35 -14.35 -8.83
C ALA A 97 -7.08 -13.43 -7.64
N CYS A 98 -6.60 -12.21 -7.86
CA CYS A 98 -6.48 -11.24 -6.78
C CYS A 98 -7.86 -10.96 -6.20
N ALA A 99 -8.00 -11.15 -4.89
CA ALA A 99 -9.19 -10.73 -4.15
C ALA A 99 -9.35 -9.21 -4.26
N GLU A 100 -10.51 -8.78 -4.69
CA GLU A 100 -10.85 -7.36 -4.84
C GLU A 100 -11.74 -6.90 -3.70
#